data_3eee4584bc235ae0538b213a2b3a41c9
#
_entry.id   3eee4584bc235ae0538b213a2b3a41c9
#
_cell.length_a   1.000
_cell.length_b   1.000
_cell.length_c   1.000
_cell.angle_alpha   90.00
_cell.angle_beta   90.00
_cell.angle_gamma   90.00
#
_symmetry.space_group_name_H-M   'P 1'
#
loop_
_entity.id
_entity.type
_entity.pdbx_description
1 polymer ?
#
loop_
_entity_poly.entity_id
_entity_poly.type
_entity_poly.pdbx_seq_one_letter_code
_entity_poly.pdbx_strand_id
1 'polypeptide(L)'
;MRAEADPPRPVLDTSILPMRRKHVRDVLSIERRVYPRPWSAALFFSEISQRKTRHYVVAMVHKEVAGYGGLMVHEDEGHITTIAVEPDLQHSGIGTRLMLNLMEEARSRSARTVALEVRVANWPAQRLYSWFGFRPVGVRKNYYAETGEDALVMWVDEIGGEEIAARLVRIRESIDT
;
A
#
# COMPACT_ATOMS: atom_id res chain seq x y z
N MET A 1 -24.13 23.81 -8.27
CA MET A 1 -22.94 23.62 -9.13
C MET A 1 -22.54 22.16 -9.00
N ARG A 2 -22.77 21.34 -10.01
CA ARG A 2 -22.30 19.93 -10.01
C ARG A 2 -20.81 20.00 -10.28
N ALA A 3 -19.99 19.45 -9.37
CA ALA A 3 -18.59 19.21 -9.64
C ALA A 3 -18.52 18.28 -10.87
N GLU A 4 -17.98 18.78 -11.97
CA GLU A 4 -17.62 17.94 -13.11
C GLU A 4 -16.67 16.85 -12.58
N ALA A 5 -17.08 15.61 -12.76
CA ALA A 5 -16.21 14.47 -12.47
C ALA A 5 -15.01 14.59 -13.42
N ASP A 6 -13.80 14.57 -12.86
CA ASP A 6 -12.58 14.44 -13.64
C ASP A 6 -12.72 13.28 -14.64
N PRO A 7 -12.31 13.46 -15.89
CA PRO A 7 -12.35 12.36 -16.87
C PRO A 7 -11.59 11.15 -16.32
N PRO A 8 -12.06 9.93 -16.57
CA PRO A 8 -11.36 8.74 -16.13
C PRO A 8 -9.92 8.78 -16.66
N ARG A 9 -8.95 8.68 -15.75
CA ARG A 9 -7.53 8.63 -16.15
C ARG A 9 -7.29 7.33 -16.93
N PRO A 10 -6.45 7.36 -17.97
CA PRO A 10 -6.16 6.16 -18.74
C PRO A 10 -5.66 5.04 -17.82
N VAL A 11 -6.17 3.84 -18.04
CA VAL A 11 -5.66 2.64 -17.37
C VAL A 11 -4.21 2.45 -17.80
N LEU A 12 -3.29 2.65 -16.86
CA LEU A 12 -1.87 2.46 -17.12
C LEU A 12 -1.55 0.96 -17.10
N ASP A 13 -0.86 0.49 -18.13
CA ASP A 13 -0.30 -0.88 -18.11
C ASP A 13 0.71 -0.96 -16.96
N THR A 14 0.28 -1.63 -15.90
CA THR A 14 1.00 -1.69 -14.62
C THR A 14 1.26 -3.15 -14.26
N SER A 15 2.52 -3.49 -14.08
CA SER A 15 2.92 -4.80 -13.55
C SER A 15 3.44 -4.66 -12.11
N ILE A 16 3.08 -5.62 -11.26
CA ILE A 16 3.59 -5.69 -9.88
C ILE A 16 4.68 -6.76 -9.82
N LEU A 17 5.87 -6.36 -9.40
CA LEU A 17 7.04 -7.23 -9.35
C LEU A 17 7.66 -7.23 -7.94
N PRO A 18 8.31 -8.32 -7.51
CA PRO A 18 9.09 -8.32 -6.28
C PRO A 18 10.14 -7.22 -6.29
N MET A 19 10.21 -6.44 -5.20
CA MET A 19 11.24 -5.43 -5.04
C MET A 19 12.62 -6.09 -4.89
N ARG A 20 13.57 -5.63 -5.69
CA ARG A 20 14.97 -6.08 -5.66
C ARG A 20 15.90 -4.90 -5.41
N ARG A 21 17.14 -5.19 -5.03
CA ARG A 21 18.16 -4.15 -4.75
C ARG A 21 18.28 -3.11 -5.87
N LYS A 22 18.17 -3.52 -7.14
CA LYS A 22 18.22 -2.62 -8.30
C LYS A 22 17.10 -1.57 -8.33
N HIS A 23 15.95 -1.85 -7.70
CA HIS A 23 14.81 -0.93 -7.66
C HIS A 23 14.93 0.13 -6.55
N VAL A 24 15.78 -0.10 -5.54
CA VAL A 24 15.81 0.75 -4.33
C VAL A 24 16.17 2.20 -4.64
N ARG A 25 17.02 2.47 -5.64
CA ARG A 25 17.34 3.83 -6.06
C ARG A 25 16.08 4.59 -6.50
N ASP A 26 15.27 3.97 -7.34
CA ASP A 26 14.04 4.59 -7.88
C ASP A 26 12.96 4.67 -6.81
N VAL A 27 12.84 3.65 -5.94
CA VAL A 27 11.99 3.68 -4.76
C VAL A 27 12.32 4.86 -3.85
N LEU A 28 13.61 5.11 -3.57
CA LEU A 28 14.04 6.26 -2.76
C LEU A 28 13.72 7.60 -3.41
N SER A 29 13.71 7.69 -4.73
CA SER A 29 13.29 8.90 -5.43
C SER A 29 11.81 9.23 -5.13
N ILE A 30 10.94 8.22 -5.17
CA ILE A 30 9.52 8.38 -4.80
C ILE A 30 9.38 8.67 -3.31
N GLU A 31 10.08 7.92 -2.46
CA GLU A 31 10.05 8.05 -1.00
C GLU A 31 10.31 9.50 -0.55
N ARG A 32 11.32 10.13 -1.13
CA ARG A 32 11.70 11.53 -0.83
C ARG A 32 10.65 12.55 -1.29
N ARG A 33 9.87 12.24 -2.30
CA ARG A 33 8.80 13.11 -2.80
C ARG A 33 7.51 12.97 -2.01
N VAL A 34 7.27 11.79 -1.42
CA VAL A 34 6.01 11.46 -0.74
C VAL A 34 6.10 11.70 0.76
N TYR A 35 7.23 11.36 1.39
CA TYR A 35 7.36 11.40 2.84
C TYR A 35 8.32 12.48 3.33
N PRO A 36 7.92 13.25 4.37
CA PRO A 36 8.80 14.25 4.98
C PRO A 36 10.06 13.63 5.60
N ARG A 37 9.94 12.41 6.12
CA ARG A 37 11.04 11.62 6.69
C ARG A 37 11.21 10.31 5.93
N PRO A 38 11.95 10.35 4.82
CA PRO A 38 12.12 9.17 3.98
C PRO A 38 12.94 8.07 4.66
N TRP A 39 12.63 6.82 4.34
CA TRP A 39 13.44 5.68 4.72
C TRP A 39 14.80 5.72 4.00
N SER A 40 15.81 5.14 4.63
CA SER A 40 17.13 5.00 4.03
C SER A 40 17.22 3.80 3.10
N ALA A 41 18.22 3.80 2.20
CA ALA A 41 18.54 2.63 1.39
C ALA A 41 18.85 1.40 2.26
N ALA A 42 19.57 1.60 3.37
CA ALA A 42 19.93 0.52 4.28
C ALA A 42 18.68 -0.15 4.88
N LEU A 43 17.65 0.64 5.22
CA LEU A 43 16.39 0.10 5.73
C LEU A 43 15.67 -0.74 4.66
N PHE A 44 15.56 -0.24 3.44
CA PHE A 44 14.96 -1.02 2.34
C PHE A 44 15.74 -2.31 2.08
N PHE A 45 17.07 -2.26 2.07
CA PHE A 45 17.89 -3.47 1.90
C PHE A 45 17.69 -4.48 3.03
N SER A 46 17.56 -4.02 4.27
CA SER A 46 17.24 -4.86 5.41
C SER A 46 15.88 -5.52 5.25
N GLU A 47 14.85 -4.74 4.91
CA GLU A 47 13.49 -5.26 4.74
C GLU A 47 13.40 -6.30 3.61
N ILE A 48 13.92 -6.03 2.42
CA ILE A 48 13.85 -6.96 1.29
C ILE A 48 14.70 -8.22 1.48
N SER A 49 15.65 -8.23 2.42
CA SER A 49 16.45 -9.41 2.76
C SER A 49 15.68 -10.43 3.59
N GLN A 50 14.67 -10.02 4.33
CA GLN A 50 13.93 -10.82 5.31
C GLN A 50 12.71 -11.54 4.67
N ARG A 51 12.94 -12.31 3.61
CA ARG A 51 11.87 -12.89 2.76
C ARG A 51 10.87 -13.79 3.50
N LYS A 52 11.23 -14.34 4.64
CA LYS A 52 10.31 -15.19 5.43
C LYS A 52 9.16 -14.40 6.04
N THR A 53 9.42 -13.17 6.47
CA THR A 53 8.46 -12.32 7.17
C THR A 53 8.09 -11.06 6.41
N ARG A 54 8.76 -10.76 5.29
CA ARG A 54 8.56 -9.55 4.48
C ARG A 54 8.17 -9.88 3.05
N HIS A 55 7.30 -9.07 2.50
CA HIS A 55 6.97 -9.06 1.08
C HIS A 55 6.94 -7.62 0.59
N TYR A 56 7.92 -7.25 -0.22
CA TYR A 56 8.07 -5.92 -0.79
C TYR A 56 7.95 -6.01 -2.31
N VAL A 57 7.17 -5.11 -2.88
CA VAL A 57 6.88 -5.07 -4.32
C VAL A 57 7.06 -3.67 -4.89
N VAL A 58 7.28 -3.62 -6.19
CA VAL A 58 7.25 -2.40 -6.99
C VAL A 58 6.17 -2.50 -8.06
N ALA A 59 5.50 -1.39 -8.32
CA ALA A 59 4.64 -1.21 -9.48
C ALA A 59 5.46 -0.61 -10.62
N MET A 60 5.47 -1.26 -11.77
CA MET A 60 6.20 -0.84 -12.96
C MET A 60 5.22 -0.31 -14.01
N VAL A 61 5.48 0.88 -14.53
CA VAL A 61 4.79 1.49 -15.67
C VAL A 61 5.85 1.88 -16.69
N HIS A 62 5.70 1.45 -17.93
CA HIS A 62 6.69 1.72 -19.00
C HIS A 62 8.14 1.38 -18.61
N LYS A 63 8.34 0.29 -17.84
CA LYS A 63 9.65 -0.16 -17.31
C LYS A 63 10.27 0.74 -16.22
N GLU A 64 9.54 1.72 -15.73
CA GLU A 64 9.95 2.59 -14.63
C GLU A 64 9.19 2.25 -13.36
N VAL A 65 9.81 2.46 -12.19
CA VAL A 65 9.14 2.28 -10.90
C VAL A 65 8.17 3.45 -10.70
N ALA A 66 6.88 3.12 -10.62
CA ALA A 66 5.79 4.08 -10.43
C ALA A 66 5.22 4.06 -9.00
N GLY A 67 5.57 3.07 -8.21
CA GLY A 67 5.13 2.92 -6.83
C GLY A 67 5.73 1.69 -6.19
N TYR A 68 5.50 1.54 -4.90
CA TYR A 68 5.99 0.40 -4.12
C TYR A 68 5.12 0.16 -2.91
N GLY A 69 5.23 -1.03 -2.35
CA GLY A 69 4.56 -1.40 -1.11
C GLY A 69 5.30 -2.48 -0.36
N GLY A 70 5.06 -2.54 0.94
CA GLY A 70 5.67 -3.50 1.83
C GLY A 70 4.67 -4.10 2.82
N LEU A 71 4.78 -5.40 3.02
CA LEU A 71 4.02 -6.19 3.98
C LEU A 71 4.98 -6.93 4.90
N MET A 72 4.70 -6.89 6.18
CA MET A 72 5.27 -7.78 7.17
C MET A 72 4.20 -8.76 7.64
N VAL A 73 4.55 -10.03 7.73
CA VAL A 73 3.69 -11.05 8.38
C VAL A 73 4.50 -11.74 9.46
N HIS A 74 4.01 -11.68 10.67
CA HIS A 74 4.56 -12.37 11.82
C HIS A 74 3.46 -13.20 12.45
N GLU A 75 3.68 -14.52 12.53
CA GLU A 75 2.65 -15.48 12.93
C GLU A 75 1.39 -15.33 12.04
N ASP A 76 0.25 -14.93 12.61
CA ASP A 76 -1.02 -14.72 11.91
C ASP A 76 -1.40 -13.24 11.78
N GLU A 77 -0.47 -12.32 12.06
CA GLU A 77 -0.67 -10.88 11.96
C GLU A 77 0.11 -10.28 10.78
N GLY A 78 -0.58 -9.60 9.89
CA GLY A 78 -0.02 -8.81 8.82
C GLY A 78 0.03 -7.32 9.16
N HIS A 79 1.04 -6.64 8.63
CA HIS A 79 1.20 -5.19 8.77
C HIS A 79 1.68 -4.60 7.44
N ILE A 80 0.92 -3.66 6.89
CA ILE A 80 1.37 -2.86 5.76
C ILE A 80 2.35 -1.82 6.30
N THR A 81 3.63 -1.99 6.00
CA THR A 81 4.71 -1.17 6.56
C THR A 81 4.89 0.13 5.80
N THR A 82 4.64 0.11 4.50
CA THR A 82 4.74 1.27 3.61
C THR A 82 3.95 1.02 2.34
N ILE A 83 3.43 2.07 1.74
CA ILE A 83 2.85 2.06 0.39
C ILE A 83 2.90 3.48 -0.15
N ALA A 84 3.43 3.66 -1.36
CA ALA A 84 3.48 4.95 -2.01
C ALA A 84 3.43 4.82 -3.53
N VAL A 85 2.90 5.85 -4.16
CA VAL A 85 2.82 6.00 -5.61
C VAL A 85 3.48 7.32 -6.00
N GLU A 86 4.22 7.30 -7.11
CA GLU A 86 4.77 8.51 -7.71
C GLU A 86 3.70 9.61 -7.78
N PRO A 87 3.93 10.81 -7.21
CA PRO A 87 2.91 11.85 -7.12
C PRO A 87 2.17 12.15 -8.43
N ASP A 88 2.90 12.18 -9.55
CA ASP A 88 2.32 12.46 -10.86
C ASP A 88 1.45 11.33 -11.43
N LEU A 89 1.55 10.13 -10.84
CA LEU A 89 0.81 8.92 -11.23
C LEU A 89 -0.23 8.49 -10.19
N GLN A 90 -0.45 9.27 -9.15
CA GLN A 90 -1.51 9.00 -8.18
C GLN A 90 -2.90 9.07 -8.85
N HIS A 91 -3.88 8.40 -8.24
CA HIS A 91 -5.25 8.28 -8.77
C HIS A 91 -5.39 7.56 -10.14
N SER A 92 -4.38 6.77 -10.53
CA SER A 92 -4.37 5.94 -11.75
C SER A 92 -4.57 4.45 -11.49
N GLY A 93 -4.98 4.07 -10.28
CA GLY A 93 -5.19 2.67 -9.90
C GLY A 93 -3.93 1.92 -9.43
N ILE A 94 -2.75 2.53 -9.47
CA ILE A 94 -1.49 1.89 -9.04
C ILE A 94 -1.53 1.50 -7.56
N GLY A 95 -2.01 2.40 -6.69
CA GLY A 95 -2.16 2.12 -5.26
C GLY A 95 -3.10 0.94 -4.99
N THR A 96 -4.17 0.83 -5.75
CA THR A 96 -5.11 -0.30 -5.67
C THR A 96 -4.45 -1.62 -6.06
N ARG A 97 -3.67 -1.64 -7.15
CA ARG A 97 -2.93 -2.83 -7.59
C ARG A 97 -1.87 -3.26 -6.59
N LEU A 98 -1.14 -2.31 -6.01
CA LEU A 98 -0.18 -2.59 -4.92
C LEU A 98 -0.90 -3.20 -3.71
N MET A 99 -1.97 -2.56 -3.24
CA MET A 99 -2.72 -3.04 -2.09
C MET A 99 -3.34 -4.41 -2.32
N LEU A 100 -3.88 -4.67 -3.50
CA LEU A 100 -4.42 -5.98 -3.88
C LEU A 100 -3.34 -7.06 -3.77
N ASN A 101 -2.15 -6.82 -4.30
CA ASN A 101 -1.03 -7.76 -4.22
C ASN A 101 -0.62 -8.04 -2.76
N LEU A 102 -0.51 -7.00 -1.92
CA LEU A 102 -0.14 -7.16 -0.51
C LEU A 102 -1.20 -7.94 0.27
N MET A 103 -2.49 -7.71 0.01
CA MET A 103 -3.58 -8.43 0.68
C MET A 103 -3.65 -9.89 0.25
N GLU A 104 -3.41 -10.19 -1.02
CA GLU A 104 -3.33 -11.57 -1.51
C GLU A 104 -2.15 -12.32 -0.91
N GLU A 105 -1.00 -11.65 -0.81
CA GLU A 105 0.17 -12.24 -0.16
C GLU A 105 -0.07 -12.49 1.34
N ALA A 106 -0.70 -11.56 2.06
CA ALA A 106 -1.07 -11.76 3.45
C ALA A 106 -1.98 -12.98 3.63
N ARG A 107 -2.96 -13.15 2.74
CA ARG A 107 -3.82 -14.34 2.73
C ARG A 107 -3.03 -15.63 2.45
N SER A 108 -2.14 -15.61 1.47
CA SER A 108 -1.32 -16.77 1.11
C SER A 108 -0.40 -17.23 2.25
N ARG A 109 -0.01 -16.29 3.12
CA ARG A 109 0.77 -16.55 4.34
C ARG A 109 -0.10 -16.87 5.56
N SER A 110 -1.39 -17.09 5.37
CA SER A 110 -2.35 -17.43 6.44
C SER A 110 -2.47 -16.37 7.53
N ALA A 111 -2.21 -15.10 7.22
CA ALA A 111 -2.50 -14.02 8.15
C ALA A 111 -4.01 -13.96 8.41
N ARG A 112 -4.40 -13.77 9.66
CA ARG A 112 -5.80 -13.60 10.08
C ARG A 112 -6.23 -12.15 10.01
N THR A 113 -5.31 -11.26 10.30
CA THR A 113 -5.54 -9.81 10.40
C THR A 113 -4.47 -9.05 9.65
N VAL A 114 -4.80 -7.86 9.17
CA VAL A 114 -3.82 -6.89 8.64
C VAL A 114 -4.11 -5.54 9.24
N ALA A 115 -3.06 -4.87 9.70
CA ALA A 115 -3.11 -3.51 10.24
C ALA A 115 -2.23 -2.55 9.43
N LEU A 116 -2.51 -1.29 9.54
CA LEU A 116 -1.68 -0.20 9.04
C LEU A 116 -1.91 1.08 9.84
N GLU A 117 -0.96 2.00 9.74
CA GLU A 117 -1.09 3.38 10.20
C GLU A 117 -1.15 4.31 8.98
N VAL A 118 -2.03 5.31 9.05
CA VAL A 118 -2.19 6.33 8.03
C VAL A 118 -2.36 7.70 8.68
N ARG A 119 -1.81 8.76 8.08
CA ARG A 119 -2.01 10.13 8.58
C ARG A 119 -3.50 10.45 8.63
N VAL A 120 -3.96 11.05 9.71
CA VAL A 120 -5.37 11.43 9.89
C VAL A 120 -5.85 12.34 8.74
N ALA A 121 -4.97 13.18 8.20
CA ALA A 121 -5.29 14.06 7.07
C ALA A 121 -5.25 13.38 5.69
N ASN A 122 -4.78 12.13 5.60
CA ASN A 122 -4.67 11.42 4.32
C ASN A 122 -5.98 10.70 3.94
N TRP A 123 -7.00 11.47 3.60
CA TRP A 123 -8.32 10.98 3.22
C TRP A 123 -8.31 10.05 1.98
N PRO A 124 -7.53 10.32 0.92
CA PRO A 124 -7.49 9.42 -0.23
C PRO A 124 -7.00 8.01 0.13
N ALA A 125 -5.95 7.91 0.95
CA ALA A 125 -5.44 6.62 1.41
C ALA A 125 -6.45 5.91 2.32
N GLN A 126 -7.09 6.62 3.25
CA GLN A 126 -8.11 6.04 4.12
C GLN A 126 -9.28 5.47 3.31
N ARG A 127 -9.72 6.14 2.25
CA ARG A 127 -10.77 5.63 1.35
C ARG A 127 -10.32 4.37 0.61
N LEU A 128 -9.08 4.34 0.13
CA LEU A 128 -8.51 3.15 -0.47
C LEU A 128 -8.56 1.97 0.50
N TYR A 129 -8.06 2.15 1.71
CA TYR A 129 -8.02 1.08 2.71
C TYR A 129 -9.42 0.62 3.13
N SER A 130 -10.38 1.55 3.29
CA SER A 130 -11.77 1.21 3.59
C SER A 130 -12.40 0.35 2.48
N TRP A 131 -12.04 0.59 1.23
CA TRP A 131 -12.49 -0.23 0.11
C TRP A 131 -12.00 -1.68 0.21
N PHE A 132 -10.79 -1.90 0.75
CA PHE A 132 -10.26 -3.23 1.05
C PHE A 132 -10.83 -3.87 2.33
N GLY A 133 -11.71 -3.19 3.04
CA GLY A 133 -12.35 -3.68 4.25
C GLY A 133 -11.69 -3.23 5.55
N PHE A 134 -10.66 -2.40 5.49
CA PHE A 134 -10.07 -1.82 6.69
C PHE A 134 -11.04 -0.84 7.37
N ARG A 135 -11.06 -0.87 8.67
CA ARG A 135 -11.82 0.06 9.52
C ARG A 135 -10.92 0.74 10.53
N PRO A 136 -11.22 1.98 10.94
CA PRO A 136 -10.47 2.65 11.99
C PRO A 136 -10.73 1.96 13.34
N VAL A 137 -9.64 1.72 14.09
CA VAL A 137 -9.70 1.07 15.41
C VAL A 137 -9.05 1.90 16.51
N GLY A 138 -8.32 2.94 16.17
CA GLY A 138 -7.69 3.81 17.15
C GLY A 138 -6.88 4.93 16.52
N VAL A 139 -6.35 5.80 17.35
CA VAL A 139 -5.47 6.91 16.96
C VAL A 139 -4.20 6.84 17.78
N ARG A 140 -3.04 6.92 17.13
CA ARG A 140 -1.74 7.09 17.77
C ARG A 140 -1.36 8.56 17.73
N LYS A 141 -1.41 9.21 18.88
CA LYS A 141 -1.09 10.64 19.02
C LYS A 141 0.38 10.90 18.71
N ASN A 142 0.64 11.98 17.97
CA ASN A 142 1.99 12.43 17.59
C ASN A 142 2.85 11.34 16.98
N TYR A 143 2.25 10.39 16.25
CA TYR A 143 2.94 9.25 15.66
C TYR A 143 4.00 9.67 14.64
N TYR A 144 3.69 10.68 13.84
CA TYR A 144 4.61 11.28 12.86
C TYR A 144 5.35 12.45 13.54
N ALA A 145 6.45 12.12 14.22
CA ALA A 145 7.17 13.06 15.05
C ALA A 145 7.67 14.32 14.30
N GLU A 146 7.98 14.18 13.00
CA GLU A 146 8.47 15.26 12.15
C GLU A 146 7.43 16.36 11.89
N THR A 147 6.15 16.03 11.94
CA THR A 147 5.04 16.97 11.70
C THR A 147 4.12 17.12 12.91
N GLY A 148 4.26 16.28 13.92
CA GLY A 148 3.35 16.22 15.07
C GLY A 148 1.98 15.63 14.73
N GLU A 149 1.79 15.11 13.52
CA GLU A 149 0.51 14.54 13.11
C GLU A 149 0.21 13.20 13.79
N ASP A 150 -1.08 12.99 14.03
CA ASP A 150 -1.59 11.71 14.53
C ASP A 150 -1.70 10.69 13.42
N ALA A 151 -1.58 9.42 13.76
CA ALA A 151 -1.91 8.31 12.88
C ALA A 151 -3.25 7.70 13.25
N LEU A 152 -4.08 7.47 12.23
CA LEU A 152 -5.23 6.59 12.33
C LEU A 152 -4.73 5.15 12.15
N VAL A 153 -5.03 4.28 13.12
CA VAL A 153 -4.78 2.84 13.01
C VAL A 153 -6.00 2.23 12.34
N MET A 154 -5.78 1.55 11.23
CA MET A 154 -6.81 0.84 10.51
C MET A 154 -6.51 -0.66 10.50
N TRP A 155 -7.55 -1.46 10.53
CA TRP A 155 -7.46 -2.90 10.74
C TRP A 155 -8.52 -3.63 9.94
N VAL A 156 -8.18 -4.78 9.41
CA VAL A 156 -9.10 -5.74 8.80
C VAL A 156 -8.89 -7.12 9.40
N ASP A 157 -10.01 -7.74 9.82
CA ASP A 157 -10.03 -9.09 10.40
C ASP A 157 -10.41 -10.14 9.37
N GLU A 158 -10.20 -11.39 9.73
CA GLU A 158 -10.70 -12.57 9.00
C GLU A 158 -10.35 -12.54 7.51
N ILE A 159 -9.14 -12.06 7.19
CA ILE A 159 -8.73 -11.87 5.80
C ILE A 159 -8.69 -13.17 4.99
N GLY A 160 -8.61 -14.34 5.66
CA GLY A 160 -8.75 -15.66 5.06
C GLY A 160 -10.18 -16.04 4.66
N GLY A 161 -11.18 -15.29 5.17
CA GLY A 161 -12.60 -15.60 4.98
C GLY A 161 -13.14 -15.31 3.58
N GLU A 162 -14.34 -15.82 3.31
CA GLU A 162 -15.01 -15.69 2.01
C GLU A 162 -15.38 -14.23 1.68
N GLU A 163 -15.74 -13.43 2.68
CA GLU A 163 -16.11 -12.03 2.48
C GLU A 163 -14.95 -11.23 1.87
N ILE A 164 -13.76 -11.35 2.47
CA ILE A 164 -12.58 -10.66 1.96
C ILE A 164 -12.16 -11.25 0.61
N ALA A 165 -12.24 -12.59 0.43
CA ALA A 165 -11.98 -13.21 -0.85
C ALA A 165 -12.84 -12.62 -1.98
N ALA A 166 -14.16 -12.56 -1.76
CA ALA A 166 -15.10 -11.98 -2.72
C ALA A 166 -14.84 -10.50 -2.97
N ARG A 167 -14.48 -9.74 -1.93
CA ARG A 167 -14.12 -8.32 -2.04
C ARG A 167 -12.90 -8.11 -2.93
N LEU A 168 -11.83 -8.88 -2.74
CA LEU A 168 -10.61 -8.79 -3.54
C LEU A 168 -10.87 -9.15 -5.01
N VAL A 169 -11.73 -10.13 -5.28
CA VAL A 169 -12.16 -10.46 -6.65
C VAL A 169 -12.85 -9.27 -7.31
N ARG A 170 -13.83 -8.65 -6.65
CA ARG A 170 -14.53 -7.47 -7.16
C ARG A 170 -13.59 -6.28 -7.42
N ILE A 171 -12.63 -6.07 -6.51
CA ILE A 171 -11.64 -5.01 -6.70
C ILE A 171 -10.77 -5.30 -7.93
N ARG A 172 -10.31 -6.53 -8.09
CA ARG A 172 -9.52 -6.95 -9.25
C ARG A 172 -10.29 -6.69 -10.56
N GLU A 173 -11.52 -7.15 -10.64
CA GLU A 173 -12.38 -6.94 -11.82
C GLU A 173 -12.54 -5.46 -12.15
N SER A 174 -12.63 -4.60 -11.14
CA SER A 174 -12.82 -3.15 -11.33
C SER A 174 -11.59 -2.41 -11.86
N ILE A 175 -10.39 -2.97 -11.69
CA ILE A 175 -9.14 -2.35 -12.16
C ILE A 175 -8.63 -2.92 -13.49
N ASP A 176 -9.21 -4.02 -13.95
CA ASP A 176 -8.88 -4.66 -15.23
C ASP A 176 -9.86 -4.26 -16.36
N THR A 177 -10.86 -3.43 -16.03
CA THR A 177 -11.85 -2.86 -16.95
C THR A 177 -11.44 -1.47 -17.41
#